data_27ef7b434b5272c1eb4f8d6a1a91382e
#
_entry.id   27ef7b434b5272c1eb4f8d6a1a91382e
#
_cell.length_a   1.000
_cell.length_b   1.000
_cell.length_c   1.000
_cell.angle_alpha   90.00
_cell.angle_beta   90.00
_cell.angle_gamma   90.00
#
_symmetry.space_group_name_H-M   'P 1'
#
loop_
_entity.id
_entity.type
_entity.pdbx_description
1 polymer ?
#
loop_
_entity_poly.entity_id
_entity_poly.type
_entity_poly.pdbx_seq_one_letter_code
_entity_poly.pdbx_strand_id
1 'polypeptide(L)'
;MIKYLSFVFILVVPSLIFSQDGEWIKTEGEVTDIVYHRSKRLLKASGSVKFKLENGEEMTSSVELVRIPLYGCINAIGDKISIKYNKQNPGLVQTPLGNFIFNYGMYILIFLGIIFSIKPFLKMRKNANVAQ
;
A
#
# COMPACT_ATOMS: atom_id res chain seq x y z
N MET A 1 -8.39 -28.84 11.32
CA MET A 1 -9.01 -27.68 10.65
C MET A 1 -9.27 -26.52 11.60
N ILE A 2 -9.94 -26.74 12.72
CA ILE A 2 -10.31 -25.65 13.68
C ILE A 2 -9.06 -24.97 14.28
N LYS A 3 -7.98 -25.68 14.53
CA LYS A 3 -6.72 -25.11 15.08
C LYS A 3 -6.05 -24.09 14.13
N TYR A 4 -6.14 -24.30 12.83
CA TYR A 4 -5.56 -23.40 11.84
C TYR A 4 -6.44 -22.17 11.57
N LEU A 5 -7.76 -22.34 11.69
CA LEU A 5 -8.71 -21.25 11.58
C LEU A 5 -8.53 -20.24 12.72
N SER A 6 -8.25 -20.74 13.94
CA SER A 6 -7.95 -19.90 15.11
C SER A 6 -6.66 -19.08 14.93
N PHE A 7 -5.64 -19.67 14.28
CA PHE A 7 -4.37 -18.99 14.04
C PHE A 7 -4.51 -17.88 12.99
N VAL A 8 -5.31 -18.10 11.95
CA VAL A 8 -5.62 -17.08 10.93
C VAL A 8 -6.42 -15.93 11.56
N PHE A 9 -7.34 -16.22 12.48
CA PHE A 9 -8.13 -15.20 13.16
C PHE A 9 -7.26 -14.32 14.07
N ILE A 10 -6.25 -14.89 14.74
CA ILE A 10 -5.30 -14.12 15.57
C ILE A 10 -4.42 -13.18 14.72
N LEU A 11 -4.10 -13.55 13.47
CA LEU A 11 -3.33 -12.73 12.56
C LEU A 11 -4.13 -11.56 11.93
N VAL A 12 -5.44 -11.71 11.83
CA VAL A 12 -6.31 -10.67 11.22
C VAL A 12 -6.77 -9.62 12.24
N VAL A 13 -6.92 -10.02 13.51
CA VAL A 13 -7.41 -9.13 14.57
C VAL A 13 -6.53 -7.88 14.80
N PRO A 14 -5.19 -7.95 14.82
CA PRO A 14 -4.40 -6.75 15.05
C PRO A 14 -4.50 -5.72 13.93
N SER A 15 -4.82 -6.09 12.70
CA SER A 15 -4.96 -5.14 11.61
C SER A 15 -6.22 -4.28 11.69
N LEU A 16 -7.22 -4.70 12.48
CA LEU A 16 -8.44 -3.93 12.71
C LEU A 16 -8.31 -2.89 13.82
N ILE A 17 -7.29 -3.03 14.70
CA ILE A 17 -7.10 -2.16 15.86
C ILE A 17 -6.33 -0.87 15.49
N PHE A 18 -5.61 -0.88 14.37
CA PHE A 18 -4.88 0.29 13.85
C PHE A 18 -5.72 1.18 12.92
N SER A 19 -7.01 1.30 13.19
CA SER A 19 -7.78 2.39 12.62
C SER A 19 -7.27 3.70 13.24
N GLN A 20 -6.55 4.47 12.46
CA GLN A 20 -6.06 5.78 12.90
C GLN A 20 -7.26 6.64 13.28
N ASP A 21 -7.31 7.06 14.54
CA ASP A 21 -8.32 7.98 15.03
C ASP A 21 -8.21 9.30 14.26
N GLY A 22 -9.25 9.67 13.55
CA GLY A 22 -9.31 10.91 12.80
C GLY A 22 -10.25 10.83 11.61
N GLU A 23 -10.86 11.94 11.29
CA GLU A 23 -11.67 12.07 10.09
C GLU A 23 -10.76 12.36 8.89
N TRP A 24 -10.84 11.51 7.89
CA TRP A 24 -10.07 11.65 6.65
C TRP A 24 -10.99 12.10 5.53
N ILE A 25 -10.57 13.16 4.83
CA ILE A 25 -11.32 13.75 3.75
C ILE A 25 -10.64 13.41 2.43
N LYS A 26 -11.41 12.85 1.50
CA LYS A 26 -10.94 12.60 0.14
C LYS A 26 -10.95 13.88 -0.67
N THR A 27 -9.88 14.13 -1.38
CA THR A 27 -9.78 15.21 -2.37
C THR A 27 -8.85 14.80 -3.51
N GLU A 28 -8.79 15.62 -4.52
CA GLU A 28 -7.88 15.44 -5.64
C GLU A 28 -6.72 16.43 -5.51
N GLY A 29 -5.52 15.95 -5.67
CA GLY A 29 -4.30 16.75 -5.62
C GLY A 29 -3.47 16.58 -6.88
N GLU A 30 -2.66 17.58 -7.19
CA GLU A 30 -1.72 17.58 -8.29
C GLU A 30 -0.30 17.37 -7.78
N VAL A 31 0.43 16.45 -8.38
CA VAL A 31 1.84 16.19 -8.04
C VAL A 31 2.69 17.31 -8.61
N THR A 32 3.33 18.08 -7.74
CA THR A 32 4.16 19.24 -8.14
C THR A 32 5.65 18.91 -8.16
N ASP A 33 6.10 17.97 -7.35
CA ASP A 33 7.50 17.56 -7.27
C ASP A 33 7.62 16.11 -6.80
N ILE A 34 8.69 15.43 -7.20
CA ILE A 34 8.99 14.05 -6.79
C ILE A 34 10.46 13.98 -6.39
N VAL A 35 10.71 13.56 -5.15
CA VAL A 35 12.06 13.36 -4.62
C VAL A 35 12.31 11.86 -4.44
N TYR A 36 13.33 11.36 -5.13
CA TYR A 36 13.77 9.98 -4.99
C TYR A 36 14.81 9.87 -3.88
N HIS A 37 14.48 9.13 -2.84
CA HIS A 37 15.47 8.82 -1.81
C HIS A 37 16.43 7.74 -2.31
N ARG A 38 17.72 7.96 -2.08
CA ARG A 38 18.81 7.08 -2.54
C ARG A 38 18.83 5.69 -1.89
N SER A 39 17.94 5.40 -0.98
CA SER A 39 17.88 4.10 -0.31
C SER A 39 17.47 3.00 -1.28
N LYS A 40 18.37 2.05 -1.51
CA LYS A 40 18.18 0.93 -2.45
C LYS A 40 17.04 -0.03 -2.08
N ARG A 41 16.46 0.10 -0.90
CA ARG A 41 15.46 -0.83 -0.36
C ARG A 41 14.03 -0.30 -0.39
N LEU A 42 13.78 0.93 -0.79
CA LEU A 42 12.46 1.53 -0.64
C LEU A 42 11.74 1.63 -1.97
N LEU A 43 10.61 0.94 -2.03
CA LEU A 43 9.59 1.11 -3.07
C LEU A 43 8.82 2.44 -2.89
N LYS A 44 9.44 3.41 -2.22
CA LYS A 44 8.84 4.68 -1.85
C LYS A 44 9.62 5.83 -2.44
N ALA A 45 8.90 6.85 -2.86
CA ALA A 45 9.43 8.16 -3.15
C ALA A 45 8.60 9.21 -2.42
N SER A 46 9.17 10.35 -2.10
CA SER A 46 8.41 11.47 -1.55
C SER A 46 7.95 12.38 -2.67
N GLY A 47 6.68 12.66 -2.72
CA GLY A 47 6.10 13.61 -3.66
C GLY A 47 5.51 14.80 -2.93
N SER A 48 5.59 15.99 -3.51
CA SER A 48 4.83 17.15 -3.08
C SER A 48 3.54 17.21 -3.86
N VAL A 49 2.43 17.32 -3.16
CA VAL A 49 1.09 17.38 -3.75
C VAL A 49 0.39 18.65 -3.30
N LYS A 50 -0.11 19.40 -4.28
CA LYS A 50 -0.94 20.59 -4.07
C LYS A 50 -2.41 20.20 -4.16
N PHE A 51 -3.17 20.53 -3.15
CA PHE A 51 -4.59 20.23 -3.05
C PHE A 51 -5.37 21.37 -2.40
N LYS A 52 -6.68 21.36 -2.58
CA LYS A 52 -7.59 22.31 -1.95
C LYS A 52 -8.26 21.69 -0.73
N LEU A 53 -8.31 22.46 0.35
CA LEU A 53 -9.07 22.13 1.54
C LEU A 53 -10.56 22.41 1.33
N GLU A 54 -11.41 21.95 2.23
CA GLU A 54 -12.86 22.20 2.20
C GLU A 54 -13.21 23.70 2.23
N ASN A 55 -12.39 24.51 2.89
CA ASN A 55 -12.54 25.97 2.95
C ASN A 55 -12.08 26.70 1.68
N GLY A 56 -11.56 25.99 0.69
CA GLY A 56 -11.04 26.56 -0.57
C GLY A 56 -9.58 26.97 -0.53
N GLU A 57 -8.91 26.89 0.60
CA GLU A 57 -7.47 27.16 0.70
C GLU A 57 -6.64 26.10 0.00
N GLU A 58 -5.60 26.52 -0.72
CA GLU A 58 -4.64 25.62 -1.33
C GLU A 58 -3.53 25.28 -0.35
N MET A 59 -3.20 24.01 -0.26
CA MET A 59 -2.14 23.51 0.60
C MET A 59 -1.23 22.54 -0.18
N THR A 60 0.05 22.60 0.11
CA THR A 60 1.04 21.64 -0.41
C THR A 60 1.55 20.79 0.72
N SER A 61 1.51 19.48 0.55
CA SER A 61 2.01 18.54 1.54
C SER A 61 2.83 17.43 0.88
N SER A 62 3.70 16.82 1.67
CA SER A 62 4.48 15.68 1.22
C SER A 62 3.67 14.39 1.40
N VAL A 63 3.67 13.57 0.36
CA VAL A 63 3.04 12.25 0.36
C VAL A 63 4.04 11.17 -0.04
N GLU A 64 3.80 9.97 0.42
CA GLU A 64 4.56 8.81 -0.03
C GLU A 64 3.97 8.27 -1.32
N LEU A 65 4.77 8.20 -2.37
CA LEU A 65 4.41 7.66 -3.67
C LEU A 65 5.03 6.27 -3.85
N VAL A 66 4.35 5.44 -4.63
CA VAL A 66 4.86 4.10 -4.97
C VAL A 66 5.91 4.22 -6.07
N ARG A 67 7.08 3.69 -5.81
CA ARG A 67 8.19 3.61 -6.75
C ARG A 67 8.41 2.16 -7.18
N ILE A 68 8.45 1.94 -8.46
CA ILE A 68 8.82 0.65 -9.03
C ILE A 68 10.33 0.69 -9.36
N PRO A 69 11.13 -0.26 -8.85
CA PRO A 69 12.55 -0.34 -9.23
C PRO A 69 12.70 -0.41 -10.74
N LEU A 70 13.65 0.32 -11.29
CA LEU A 70 13.96 0.47 -12.72
C LEU A 70 12.98 1.34 -13.52
N TYR A 71 11.74 1.48 -13.11
CA TYR A 71 10.73 2.28 -13.84
C TYR A 71 10.48 3.66 -13.23
N GLY A 72 10.74 3.84 -11.93
CA GLY A 72 10.47 5.07 -11.21
C GLY A 72 9.10 5.10 -10.54
N CYS A 73 8.58 6.29 -10.26
CA CYS A 73 7.26 6.44 -9.66
C CYS A 73 6.14 6.12 -10.64
N ILE A 74 5.07 5.52 -10.12
CA ILE A 74 3.83 5.29 -10.89
C ILE A 74 3.22 6.63 -11.33
N ASN A 75 3.31 7.65 -10.48
CA ASN A 75 2.79 8.98 -10.75
C ASN A 75 3.90 9.90 -11.26
N ALA A 76 3.58 10.77 -12.21
CA ALA A 76 4.48 11.79 -12.75
C ALA A 76 4.11 13.17 -12.23
N ILE A 77 5.04 14.12 -12.36
CA ILE A 77 4.77 15.54 -12.05
C ILE A 77 3.67 16.04 -12.98
N GLY A 78 2.67 16.72 -12.42
CA GLY A 78 1.49 17.18 -13.12
C GLY A 78 0.29 16.23 -13.11
N ASP A 79 0.48 15.00 -12.66
CA ASP A 79 -0.60 14.02 -12.52
C ASP A 79 -1.56 14.44 -11.39
N LYS A 80 -2.84 14.25 -11.65
CA LYS A 80 -3.87 14.40 -10.63
C LYS A 80 -4.09 13.04 -9.95
N ILE A 81 -3.99 13.04 -8.65
CA ILE A 81 -4.15 11.85 -7.83
C ILE A 81 -5.21 12.05 -6.76
N SER A 82 -5.90 10.97 -6.43
CA SER A 82 -6.81 10.95 -5.29
C SER A 82 -5.99 10.83 -4.01
N ILE A 83 -6.22 11.75 -3.07
CA ILE A 83 -5.57 11.77 -1.77
C ILE A 83 -6.59 11.87 -0.65
N LYS A 84 -6.15 11.53 0.56
CA LYS A 84 -6.91 11.77 1.79
C LYS A 84 -6.06 12.61 2.72
N TYR A 85 -6.63 13.66 3.27
CA TYR A 85 -5.99 14.45 4.30
C TYR A 85 -6.75 14.35 5.63
N ASN A 86 -6.04 14.51 6.73
CA ASN A 86 -6.64 14.52 8.06
C ASN A 86 -7.29 15.88 8.31
N LYS A 87 -8.56 15.89 8.69
CA LYS A 87 -9.30 17.12 8.97
C LYS A 87 -8.70 17.94 10.10
N GLN A 88 -8.17 17.28 11.12
CA GLN A 88 -7.57 17.95 12.29
C GLN A 88 -6.15 18.44 12.00
N ASN A 89 -5.42 17.72 11.15
CA ASN A 89 -4.08 18.08 10.73
C ASN A 89 -3.93 17.92 9.21
N PRO A 90 -4.29 18.95 8.41
CA PRO A 90 -4.26 18.88 6.95
C PRO A 90 -2.88 18.60 6.34
N GLY A 91 -1.80 18.79 7.10
CA GLY A 91 -0.46 18.42 6.69
C GLY A 91 -0.23 16.91 6.57
N LEU A 92 -1.07 16.10 7.20
CA LEU A 92 -1.03 14.65 7.08
C LEU A 92 -1.88 14.21 5.88
N VAL A 93 -1.21 13.76 4.84
CA VAL A 93 -1.81 13.33 3.58
C VAL A 93 -1.41 11.90 3.26
N GLN A 94 -2.36 11.12 2.78
CA GLN A 94 -2.14 9.74 2.38
C GLN A 94 -2.69 9.50 0.98
N THR A 95 -2.00 8.69 0.20
CA THR A 95 -2.52 8.17 -1.05
C THR A 95 -3.20 6.83 -0.79
N PRO A 96 -4.43 6.59 -1.28
CA PRO A 96 -5.12 5.32 -1.06
C PRO A 96 -4.33 4.11 -1.57
N LEU A 97 -3.75 4.23 -2.77
CA LEU A 97 -2.92 3.16 -3.34
C LEU A 97 -1.66 2.91 -2.53
N GLY A 98 -0.92 3.96 -2.17
CA GLY A 98 0.28 3.85 -1.35
C GLY A 98 -0.02 3.26 0.01
N ASN A 99 -1.04 3.75 0.69
CA ASN A 99 -1.47 3.25 1.98
C ASN A 99 -1.87 1.76 1.92
N PHE A 100 -2.61 1.37 0.90
CA PHE A 100 -2.98 -0.03 0.68
C PHE A 100 -1.75 -0.93 0.50
N ILE A 101 -0.84 -0.56 -0.39
CA ILE A 101 0.37 -1.33 -0.67
C ILE A 101 1.27 -1.41 0.56
N PHE A 102 1.47 -0.31 1.28
CA PHE A 102 2.37 -0.29 2.45
C PHE A 102 1.81 -1.06 3.64
N ASN A 103 0.49 -1.04 3.83
CA ASN A 103 -0.14 -1.76 4.92
C ASN A 103 -0.37 -3.24 4.62
N TYR A 104 -0.71 -3.57 3.39
CA TYR A 104 -1.09 -4.94 3.00
C TYR A 104 -0.09 -5.64 2.08
N GLY A 105 0.99 -4.97 1.68
CA GLY A 105 1.97 -5.52 0.74
C GLY A 105 2.60 -6.82 1.23
N MET A 106 2.91 -6.93 2.52
CA MET A 106 3.43 -8.17 3.11
C MET A 106 2.42 -9.32 3.00
N TYR A 107 1.15 -9.05 3.28
CA TYR A 107 0.09 -10.07 3.17
C TYR A 107 -0.13 -10.51 1.74
N ILE A 108 -0.08 -9.59 0.80
CA ILE A 108 -0.17 -9.88 -0.65
C ILE A 108 0.99 -10.79 -1.08
N LEU A 109 2.22 -10.50 -0.64
CA LEU A 109 3.39 -11.32 -0.94
C LEU A 109 3.29 -12.72 -0.35
N ILE A 110 2.83 -12.86 0.89
CA ILE A 110 2.61 -14.17 1.53
C ILE A 110 1.56 -14.96 0.75
N PHE A 111 0.46 -14.34 0.38
CA PHE A 111 -0.63 -14.97 -0.38
C PHE A 111 -0.15 -15.46 -1.76
N LEU A 112 0.57 -14.61 -2.48
CA LEU A 112 1.19 -14.98 -3.77
C LEU A 112 2.20 -16.13 -3.60
N GLY A 113 3.02 -16.10 -2.55
CA GLY A 113 3.96 -17.16 -2.23
C GLY A 113 3.27 -18.50 -1.99
N ILE A 114 2.16 -18.51 -1.30
CA ILE A 114 1.34 -19.70 -1.07
C ILE A 114 0.78 -20.24 -2.39
N ILE A 115 0.21 -19.37 -3.24
CA ILE A 115 -0.34 -19.75 -4.56
C ILE A 115 0.74 -20.36 -5.44
N PHE A 116 1.92 -19.75 -5.53
CA PHE A 116 3.01 -20.26 -6.34
C PHE A 116 3.60 -21.57 -5.79
N SER A 117 3.53 -21.79 -4.48
CA SER A 117 4.01 -23.02 -3.85
C SER A 117 3.06 -24.21 -4.03
N ILE A 118 1.77 -23.96 -4.19
CA ILE A 118 0.76 -25.02 -4.35
C ILE A 118 0.98 -25.83 -5.65
N LYS A 119 1.27 -25.16 -6.76
CA LYS A 119 1.46 -25.82 -8.06
C LYS A 119 2.56 -26.89 -8.06
N PRO A 120 3.81 -26.61 -7.63
CA PRO A 120 4.84 -27.61 -7.55
C PRO A 120 4.54 -28.71 -6.53
N PHE A 121 3.90 -28.36 -5.42
CA PHE A 121 3.51 -29.32 -4.41
C PHE A 121 2.49 -30.35 -4.91
N LEU A 122 1.46 -29.91 -5.62
CA LEU A 122 0.48 -30.77 -6.26
C LEU A 122 1.11 -31.66 -7.34
N LYS A 123 2.06 -31.13 -8.10
CA LYS A 123 2.80 -31.91 -9.10
C LYS A 123 3.64 -33.00 -8.47
N MET A 124 4.34 -32.71 -7.37
CA MET A 124 5.11 -33.71 -6.62
C MET A 124 4.22 -34.82 -6.07
N ARG A 125 3.08 -34.47 -5.49
CA ARG A 125 2.10 -35.45 -4.97
C ARG A 125 1.55 -36.36 -6.05
N LYS A 126 1.25 -35.81 -7.22
CA LYS A 126 0.78 -36.58 -8.38
C LYS A 126 1.85 -37.58 -8.87
N ASN A 127 3.10 -37.16 -8.95
CA ASN A 127 4.21 -38.02 -9.34
C ASN A 127 4.48 -39.14 -8.30
N ALA A 128 4.36 -38.85 -7.01
CA ALA A 128 4.47 -39.86 -5.96
C ALA A 128 3.38 -40.94 -6.03
N ASN A 129 2.15 -40.57 -6.40
CA ASN A 129 1.06 -41.53 -6.58
C ASN A 129 1.22 -42.40 -7.85
N VAL A 130 1.90 -41.91 -8.86
CA VAL A 130 2.16 -42.66 -10.11
C VAL A 130 3.34 -43.63 -9.94
N ALA A 131 4.27 -43.35 -9.03
CA ALA A 131 5.42 -44.22 -8.73
C ALA A 131 5.09 -45.47 -7.90
N GLN A 132 3.86 -45.62 -7.44
CA GLN A 132 3.34 -46.83 -6.83
C GLN A 132 2.57 -47.69 -7.84
#